data_be43a40f7b4701919661cf76c3661153
#
_entry.id   be43a40f7b4701919661cf76c3661153
#
_cell.length_a   1.000
_cell.length_b   1.000
_cell.length_c   1.000
_cell.angle_alpha   90.00
_cell.angle_beta   90.00
_cell.angle_gamma   90.00
#
_symmetry.space_group_name_H-M   'P 1'
#
loop_
_entity.id
_entity.type
_entity.pdbx_description
1 polymer ?
#
loop_
_entity_poly.entity_id
_entity_poly.type
_entity_poly.pdbx_seq_one_letter_code
_entity_poly.pdbx_strand_id
1 'polypeptide(L)'
;TLEDARRVIRDYDLADRLPRSVVDYLLHAGPECETPKAFPQNTYFLLNSLPDSCRCAQEAAREQGLNAVILSSFLEGEAADAGTVLASVAREIQQYGHPVKPPCVLLASGEVTTKILDNSAIIGHGGPGQELTLSFALAAQNTPGCALLSMDSEGTDGTTPAAGGLTDSQSLRAAEEAGVDIHAALRGHASYEALTALGDTVLTGNTGTNLCDLHILYVPALPEKKAAGPRIQSVHARQIIDCKCRPMVEVDVI
;
A
#
# COMPACT_ATOMS: atom_id res chain seq x y z
N THR A 1 4.42 2.03 27.49
CA THR A 1 5.04 2.49 28.76
C THR A 1 4.45 3.81 29.22
N LEU A 2 4.62 4.14 30.49
CA LEU A 2 4.24 5.48 31.01
C LEU A 2 4.97 6.59 30.27
N GLU A 3 6.24 6.37 29.92
CA GLU A 3 7.00 7.37 29.16
C GLU A 3 6.46 7.54 27.73
N ASP A 4 5.99 6.48 27.08
CA ASP A 4 5.33 6.60 25.77
C ASP A 4 4.04 7.41 25.87
N ALA A 5 3.22 7.18 26.88
CA ALA A 5 2.02 7.97 27.12
C ALA A 5 2.32 9.46 27.38
N ARG A 6 3.36 9.73 28.18
CA ARG A 6 3.85 11.10 28.42
C ARG A 6 4.37 11.76 27.16
N ARG A 7 5.08 11.00 26.32
CA ARG A 7 5.57 11.48 25.02
C ARG A 7 4.40 11.88 24.12
N VAL A 8 3.36 11.04 24.01
CA VAL A 8 2.16 11.36 23.23
C VAL A 8 1.50 12.66 23.70
N ILE A 9 1.36 12.86 25.02
CA ILE A 9 0.81 14.11 25.56
C ILE A 9 1.65 15.32 25.12
N ARG A 10 2.97 15.21 25.14
CA ARG A 10 3.89 16.30 24.72
C ARG A 10 3.84 16.54 23.22
N ASP A 11 4.01 15.48 22.44
CA ASP A 11 4.20 15.57 21.00
C ASP A 11 2.94 16.07 20.26
N TYR A 12 1.76 15.81 20.83
CA TYR A 12 0.47 16.23 20.27
C TYR A 12 -0.21 17.36 21.04
N ASP A 13 0.48 17.97 22.00
CA ASP A 13 0.00 19.08 22.82
C ASP A 13 -1.40 18.82 23.43
N LEU A 14 -1.53 17.65 24.11
CA LEU A 14 -2.81 17.16 24.60
C LEU A 14 -3.13 17.61 26.03
N ALA A 15 -2.22 18.28 26.74
CA ALA A 15 -2.37 18.59 28.15
C ALA A 15 -3.67 19.35 28.48
N ASP A 16 -4.05 20.30 27.64
CA ASP A 16 -5.26 21.10 27.80
C ASP A 16 -6.52 20.50 27.13
N ARG A 17 -6.33 19.40 26.38
CA ARG A 17 -7.39 18.73 25.60
C ARG A 17 -7.92 17.48 26.26
N LEU A 18 -7.16 16.89 27.19
CA LEU A 18 -7.53 15.69 27.93
C LEU A 18 -8.16 16.04 29.30
N PRO A 19 -8.96 15.15 29.89
CA PRO A 19 -9.41 15.32 31.26
C PRO A 19 -8.22 15.49 32.20
N ARG A 20 -8.31 16.49 33.07
CA ARG A 20 -7.22 16.85 34.00
C ARG A 20 -6.74 15.69 34.88
N SER A 21 -7.65 14.82 35.28
CA SER A 21 -7.33 13.62 36.06
C SER A 21 -6.44 12.63 35.30
N VAL A 22 -6.59 12.53 33.98
CA VAL A 22 -5.74 11.68 33.12
C VAL A 22 -4.35 12.27 33.00
N VAL A 23 -4.26 13.55 32.74
CA VAL A 23 -2.99 14.27 32.60
C VAL A 23 -2.21 14.22 33.92
N ASP A 24 -2.88 14.55 35.03
CA ASP A 24 -2.26 14.54 36.36
C ASP A 24 -1.78 13.13 36.74
N TYR A 25 -2.57 12.10 36.47
CA TYR A 25 -2.15 10.71 36.71
C TYR A 25 -0.90 10.36 35.89
N LEU A 26 -0.91 10.56 34.58
CA LEU A 26 0.21 10.19 33.73
C LEU A 26 1.49 10.96 34.04
N LEU A 27 1.39 12.25 34.37
CA LEU A 27 2.56 13.06 34.72
C LEU A 27 3.17 12.68 36.07
N HIS A 28 2.36 12.25 37.06
CA HIS A 28 2.82 11.99 38.44
C HIS A 28 2.93 10.50 38.77
N ALA A 29 2.46 9.59 37.89
CA ALA A 29 2.57 8.14 38.10
C ALA A 29 4.03 7.71 38.29
N GLY A 30 4.31 6.98 39.36
CA GLY A 30 5.65 6.45 39.61
C GLY A 30 5.92 5.12 38.89
N PRO A 31 7.12 4.56 39.07
CA PRO A 31 7.50 3.28 38.45
C PRO A 31 6.60 2.10 38.82
N GLU A 32 5.95 2.17 39.96
CA GLU A 32 4.99 1.16 40.42
C GLU A 32 3.71 1.10 39.59
N CYS A 33 3.40 2.17 38.88
CA CYS A 33 2.26 2.25 37.96
C CYS A 33 2.60 1.78 36.54
N GLU A 34 3.86 1.39 36.30
CA GLU A 34 4.27 0.90 34.96
C GLU A 34 3.62 -0.45 34.65
N THR A 35 3.28 -0.67 33.37
CA THR A 35 2.70 -1.93 32.93
C THR A 35 3.66 -3.10 33.16
N PRO A 36 3.19 -4.25 33.65
CA PRO A 36 4.03 -5.43 33.82
C PRO A 36 4.69 -5.84 32.50
N LYS A 37 5.97 -6.19 32.53
CA LYS A 37 6.74 -6.62 31.37
C LYS A 37 6.82 -8.13 31.21
N ALA A 38 6.38 -8.89 32.23
CA ALA A 38 6.34 -10.34 32.20
C ALA A 38 5.10 -10.85 32.96
N PHE A 39 4.53 -11.91 32.46
CA PHE A 39 3.37 -12.59 33.03
C PHE A 39 3.70 -14.08 33.20
N PRO A 40 4.55 -14.45 34.18
CA PRO A 40 5.10 -15.81 34.26
C PRO A 40 4.05 -16.90 34.57
N GLN A 41 2.86 -16.50 34.99
CA GLN A 41 1.75 -17.41 35.26
C GLN A 41 0.77 -17.55 34.10
N ASN A 42 0.98 -16.79 33.02
CA ASN A 42 0.12 -16.83 31.85
C ASN A 42 0.73 -17.73 30.78
N THR A 43 -0.11 -18.53 30.14
CA THR A 43 0.25 -19.27 28.94
C THR A 43 -0.37 -18.58 27.74
N TYR A 44 0.45 -18.29 26.74
CA TYR A 44 0.04 -17.64 25.51
C TYR A 44 0.09 -18.64 24.35
N PHE A 45 -1.01 -18.75 23.63
CA PHE A 45 -1.12 -19.56 22.42
C PHE A 45 -1.44 -18.66 21.23
N LEU A 46 -0.52 -18.61 20.26
CA LEU A 46 -0.77 -17.96 19.00
C LEU A 46 -1.38 -18.99 18.03
N LEU A 47 -2.63 -18.80 17.64
CA LEU A 47 -3.35 -19.70 16.75
C LEU A 47 -2.91 -19.52 15.30
N ASN A 48 -2.82 -18.28 14.86
CA ASN A 48 -2.37 -17.89 13.52
C ASN A 48 -1.56 -16.59 13.61
N SER A 49 -0.75 -16.35 12.60
CA SER A 49 0.09 -15.16 12.51
C SER A 49 0.08 -14.57 11.10
N LEU A 50 0.57 -13.34 10.95
CA LEU A 50 0.74 -12.69 9.63
C LEU A 50 1.60 -13.54 8.67
N PRO A 51 2.76 -14.12 9.10
CA PRO A 51 3.50 -15.05 8.26
C PRO A 51 2.71 -16.29 7.85
N ASP A 52 1.80 -16.80 8.70
CA ASP A 52 0.95 -17.95 8.36
C ASP A 52 -0.05 -17.58 7.27
N SER A 53 -0.67 -16.40 7.35
CA SER A 53 -1.56 -15.86 6.31
C SER A 53 -0.85 -15.77 4.96
N CYS A 54 0.34 -15.14 4.93
CA CYS A 54 1.15 -15.07 3.70
C CYS A 54 1.54 -16.44 3.16
N ARG A 55 1.89 -17.40 4.01
CA ARG A 55 2.26 -18.75 3.58
C ARG A 55 1.07 -19.49 2.98
N CYS A 56 -0.09 -19.45 3.60
CA CYS A 56 -1.31 -20.05 3.05
C CYS A 56 -1.69 -19.44 1.70
N ALA A 57 -1.62 -18.11 1.57
CA ALA A 57 -1.86 -17.43 0.29
C ALA A 57 -0.82 -17.80 -0.78
N GLN A 58 0.45 -17.99 -0.37
CA GLN A 58 1.50 -18.44 -1.28
C GLN A 58 1.27 -19.88 -1.79
N GLU A 59 0.87 -20.78 -0.91
CA GLU A 59 0.54 -22.16 -1.25
C GLU A 59 -0.65 -22.21 -2.21
N ALA A 60 -1.73 -21.48 -1.92
CA ALA A 60 -2.90 -21.41 -2.78
C ALA A 60 -2.56 -20.82 -4.18
N ALA A 61 -1.71 -19.81 -4.27
CA ALA A 61 -1.28 -19.26 -5.54
C ALA A 61 -0.44 -20.27 -6.34
N ARG A 62 0.44 -21.01 -5.68
CA ARG A 62 1.27 -22.07 -6.31
C ARG A 62 0.43 -23.23 -6.83
N GLU A 63 -0.62 -23.62 -6.12
CA GLU A 63 -1.58 -24.65 -6.57
C GLU A 63 -2.29 -24.23 -7.85
N GLN A 64 -2.47 -22.92 -8.07
CA GLN A 64 -2.97 -22.37 -9.34
C GLN A 64 -1.88 -22.21 -10.42
N GLY A 65 -0.68 -22.71 -10.18
CA GLY A 65 0.44 -22.64 -11.13
C GLY A 65 1.13 -21.27 -11.20
N LEU A 66 0.88 -20.37 -10.25
CA LEU A 66 1.49 -19.06 -10.21
C LEU A 66 2.82 -19.09 -9.43
N ASN A 67 3.77 -18.30 -9.90
CA ASN A 67 5.01 -18.07 -9.18
C ASN A 67 4.76 -17.06 -8.04
N ALA A 68 4.65 -17.55 -6.81
CA ALA A 68 4.26 -16.74 -5.67
C ALA A 68 5.44 -16.51 -4.70
N VAL A 69 5.64 -15.24 -4.32
CA VAL A 69 6.71 -14.77 -3.43
C VAL A 69 6.11 -13.92 -2.33
N ILE A 70 6.54 -14.15 -1.08
CA ILE A 70 6.22 -13.29 0.05
C ILE A 70 7.21 -12.12 0.03
N LEU A 71 6.69 -10.90 -0.11
CA LEU A 71 7.45 -9.66 -0.07
C LEU A 71 7.72 -9.25 1.38
N SER A 72 6.68 -9.25 2.21
CA SER A 72 6.76 -8.94 3.64
C SER A 72 5.54 -9.49 4.36
N SER A 73 5.73 -9.97 5.59
CA SER A 73 4.62 -10.26 6.51
C SER A 73 4.43 -9.15 7.55
N PHE A 74 5.10 -8.02 7.36
CA PHE A 74 5.14 -6.91 8.33
C PHE A 74 5.14 -5.57 7.57
N LEU A 75 4.22 -5.43 6.60
CA LEU A 75 4.09 -4.18 5.85
C LEU A 75 3.41 -3.15 6.74
N GLU A 76 4.11 -2.06 6.99
CA GLU A 76 3.67 -0.93 7.80
C GLU A 76 3.93 0.38 7.06
N GLY A 77 3.31 1.44 7.50
CA GLY A 77 3.51 2.79 7.00
C GLY A 77 2.27 3.40 6.38
N GLU A 78 2.44 4.50 5.66
CA GLU A 78 1.35 5.22 5.02
C GLU A 78 0.81 4.42 3.83
N ALA A 79 -0.51 4.21 3.80
CA ALA A 79 -1.20 3.39 2.82
C ALA A 79 -0.95 3.86 1.37
N ALA A 80 -1.05 5.17 1.13
CA ALA A 80 -0.84 5.74 -0.20
C ALA A 80 0.60 5.58 -0.68
N ASP A 81 1.58 5.69 0.22
CA ASP A 81 3.00 5.45 -0.11
C ASP A 81 3.25 3.98 -0.42
N ALA A 82 2.66 3.07 0.37
CA ALA A 82 2.76 1.63 0.15
C ALA A 82 2.21 1.22 -1.22
N GLY A 83 1.05 1.76 -1.64
CA GLY A 83 0.47 1.54 -2.97
C GLY A 83 1.41 1.98 -4.10
N THR A 84 2.02 3.16 -3.97
CA THR A 84 3.01 3.68 -4.92
C THR A 84 4.25 2.79 -5.01
N VAL A 85 4.75 2.31 -3.86
CA VAL A 85 5.90 1.39 -3.82
C VAL A 85 5.58 0.07 -4.50
N LEU A 86 4.40 -0.53 -4.22
CA LEU A 86 3.97 -1.77 -4.87
C LEU A 86 3.84 -1.61 -6.39
N ALA A 87 3.37 -0.48 -6.89
CA ALA A 87 3.36 -0.20 -8.33
C ALA A 87 4.77 -0.11 -8.92
N SER A 88 5.74 0.44 -8.20
CA SER A 88 7.15 0.48 -8.63
C SER A 88 7.76 -0.92 -8.70
N VAL A 89 7.44 -1.78 -7.72
CA VAL A 89 7.84 -3.20 -7.72
C VAL A 89 7.22 -3.95 -8.89
N ALA A 90 5.94 -3.74 -9.18
CA ALA A 90 5.28 -4.33 -10.34
C ALA A 90 6.00 -3.97 -11.66
N ARG A 91 6.40 -2.70 -11.81
CA ARG A 91 7.15 -2.22 -12.97
C ARG A 91 8.52 -2.89 -13.09
N GLU A 92 9.27 -3.00 -11.99
CA GLU A 92 10.56 -3.69 -11.95
C GLU A 92 10.45 -5.15 -12.38
N ILE A 93 9.42 -5.84 -11.87
CA ILE A 93 9.13 -7.22 -12.26
C ILE A 93 8.83 -7.34 -13.74
N GLN A 94 7.95 -6.49 -14.27
CA GLN A 94 7.57 -6.56 -15.68
C GLN A 94 8.72 -6.25 -16.63
N GLN A 95 9.58 -5.30 -16.27
CA GLN A 95 10.66 -4.84 -17.15
C GLN A 95 11.92 -5.70 -17.06
N TYR A 96 12.26 -6.14 -15.86
CA TYR A 96 13.54 -6.76 -15.57
C TYR A 96 13.46 -8.15 -14.95
N GLY A 97 12.28 -8.56 -14.46
CA GLY A 97 12.08 -9.85 -13.81
C GLY A 97 12.66 -9.94 -12.41
N HIS A 98 12.80 -8.82 -11.71
CA HIS A 98 13.32 -8.76 -10.33
C HIS A 98 12.22 -8.37 -9.33
N PRO A 99 12.16 -8.98 -8.15
CA PRO A 99 12.98 -10.10 -7.64
C PRO A 99 12.51 -11.46 -8.17
N VAL A 100 11.44 -11.50 -8.97
CA VAL A 100 10.83 -12.72 -9.49
C VAL A 100 10.38 -12.51 -10.93
N LYS A 101 10.42 -13.58 -11.74
CA LYS A 101 9.96 -13.49 -13.14
C LYS A 101 8.43 -13.55 -13.23
N PRO A 102 7.80 -12.68 -14.05
CA PRO A 102 6.39 -12.77 -14.34
C PRO A 102 6.05 -13.99 -15.25
N PRO A 103 4.82 -14.54 -15.26
CA PRO A 103 3.73 -14.11 -14.41
C PRO A 103 3.97 -14.52 -12.95
N CYS A 104 3.63 -13.64 -12.02
CA CYS A 104 3.86 -13.91 -10.60
C CYS A 104 2.84 -13.19 -9.71
N VAL A 105 2.83 -13.63 -8.45
CA VAL A 105 2.08 -12.99 -7.36
C VAL A 105 3.06 -12.62 -6.26
N LEU A 106 3.03 -11.36 -5.83
CA LEU A 106 3.69 -10.93 -4.61
C LEU A 106 2.64 -10.80 -3.51
N LEU A 107 3.01 -11.30 -2.35
CA LEU A 107 2.16 -11.33 -1.16
C LEU A 107 2.80 -10.47 -0.08
N ALA A 108 2.01 -9.62 0.51
CA ALA A 108 2.38 -8.90 1.73
C ALA A 108 1.23 -8.97 2.73
N SER A 109 1.57 -8.90 4.01
CA SER A 109 0.62 -8.79 5.11
C SER A 109 1.18 -7.82 6.12
N GLY A 110 0.33 -7.22 6.92
CA GLY A 110 0.71 -6.22 7.90
C GLY A 110 -0.47 -5.30 8.20
N GLU A 111 -0.19 -4.11 8.64
CA GLU A 111 -1.21 -3.10 8.90
C GLU A 111 -0.68 -1.73 8.48
N VAL A 112 -1.15 -1.26 7.33
CA VAL A 112 -0.86 0.08 6.86
C VAL A 112 -1.82 1.08 7.52
N THR A 113 -1.44 2.34 7.55
CA THR A 113 -2.21 3.39 8.21
C THR A 113 -2.51 4.53 7.25
N THR A 114 -3.58 5.26 7.54
CA THR A 114 -3.92 6.50 6.85
C THR A 114 -3.62 7.68 7.75
N LYS A 115 -2.80 8.61 7.30
CA LYS A 115 -2.44 9.80 8.04
C LYS A 115 -3.43 10.92 7.76
N ILE A 116 -4.30 11.19 8.71
CA ILE A 116 -5.25 12.30 8.66
C ILE A 116 -4.62 13.52 9.35
N LEU A 117 -4.26 14.53 8.56
CA LEU A 117 -3.64 15.76 9.06
C LEU A 117 -4.67 16.79 9.53
N ASP A 118 -5.81 16.83 8.88
CA ASP A 118 -6.90 17.75 9.17
C ASP A 118 -8.24 17.03 8.99
N ASN A 119 -8.99 16.88 10.07
CA ASN A 119 -10.29 16.22 10.06
C ASN A 119 -11.31 16.99 9.18
N SER A 120 -11.12 18.29 8.92
CA SER A 120 -11.98 19.06 8.03
C SER A 120 -11.79 18.70 6.55
N ALA A 121 -10.68 18.03 6.20
CA ALA A 121 -10.42 17.54 4.86
C ALA A 121 -11.16 16.24 4.53
N ILE A 122 -11.68 15.51 5.52
CA ILE A 122 -12.43 14.26 5.32
C ILE A 122 -13.76 14.61 4.64
N ILE A 123 -13.98 14.06 3.44
CA ILE A 123 -15.20 14.27 2.65
C ILE A 123 -16.02 12.99 2.42
N GLY A 124 -15.49 11.82 2.81
CA GLY A 124 -16.13 10.52 2.59
C GLY A 124 -15.69 9.48 3.59
N HIS A 125 -15.77 8.24 3.20
CA HIS A 125 -15.41 7.08 3.99
C HIS A 125 -14.33 6.28 3.29
N GLY A 126 -13.58 5.50 4.07
CA GLY A 126 -12.55 4.62 3.55
C GLY A 126 -11.81 3.89 4.64
N GLY A 127 -10.79 3.19 4.20
CA GLY A 127 -9.84 2.50 5.06
C GLY A 127 -8.47 2.46 4.41
N PRO A 128 -7.43 2.11 5.18
CA PRO A 128 -6.04 2.08 4.69
C PRO A 128 -5.85 1.16 3.48
N GLY A 129 -6.43 -0.04 3.50
CA GLY A 129 -6.35 -0.98 2.38
C GLY A 129 -6.98 -0.45 1.10
N GLN A 130 -8.09 0.27 1.21
CA GLN A 130 -8.76 0.92 0.10
C GLN A 130 -7.92 2.08 -0.47
N GLU A 131 -7.32 2.93 0.38
CA GLU A 131 -6.43 4.01 -0.07
C GLU A 131 -5.16 3.47 -0.74
N LEU A 132 -4.61 2.37 -0.22
CA LEU A 132 -3.47 1.69 -0.81
C LEU A 132 -3.76 1.25 -2.25
N THR A 133 -4.94 0.65 -2.51
CA THR A 133 -5.31 0.23 -3.87
C THR A 133 -5.57 1.39 -4.81
N LEU A 134 -6.21 2.46 -4.38
CA LEU A 134 -6.38 3.67 -5.20
C LEU A 134 -5.05 4.33 -5.55
N SER A 135 -4.13 4.41 -4.60
CA SER A 135 -2.79 4.93 -4.85
C SER A 135 -2.01 4.05 -5.83
N PHE A 136 -2.14 2.73 -5.71
CA PHE A 136 -1.59 1.79 -6.69
C PHE A 136 -2.15 2.07 -8.10
N ALA A 137 -3.47 2.24 -8.25
CA ALA A 137 -4.11 2.52 -9.55
C ALA A 137 -3.51 3.76 -10.22
N LEU A 138 -3.27 4.85 -9.47
CA LEU A 138 -2.60 6.04 -9.99
C LEU A 138 -1.18 5.77 -10.47
N ALA A 139 -0.42 4.97 -9.73
CA ALA A 139 0.98 4.72 -10.02
C ALA A 139 1.19 3.61 -11.08
N ALA A 140 0.20 2.73 -11.28
CA ALA A 140 0.30 1.53 -12.12
C ALA A 140 -0.11 1.73 -13.59
N GLN A 141 -0.42 2.94 -14.04
CA GLN A 141 -0.88 3.26 -15.40
C GLN A 141 0.02 2.66 -16.51
N ASN A 142 1.32 2.58 -16.26
CA ASN A 142 2.31 2.08 -17.22
C ASN A 142 2.77 0.64 -16.90
N THR A 143 1.98 -0.12 -16.14
CA THR A 143 2.23 -1.53 -15.81
C THR A 143 1.05 -2.40 -16.27
N PRO A 144 0.92 -2.62 -17.59
CA PRO A 144 -0.29 -3.21 -18.19
C PRO A 144 -0.60 -4.58 -17.61
N GLY A 145 -1.87 -4.77 -17.21
CA GLY A 145 -2.40 -6.01 -16.65
C GLY A 145 -1.99 -6.31 -15.21
N CYS A 146 -1.21 -5.45 -14.54
CA CYS A 146 -0.97 -5.58 -13.12
C CYS A 146 -2.23 -5.22 -12.34
N ALA A 147 -2.48 -5.98 -11.26
CA ALA A 147 -3.61 -5.76 -10.35
C ALA A 147 -3.18 -5.92 -8.90
N LEU A 148 -3.79 -5.15 -8.03
CA LEU A 148 -3.56 -5.19 -6.59
C LEU A 148 -4.88 -5.33 -5.85
N LEU A 149 -4.97 -6.41 -5.07
CA LEU A 149 -5.96 -6.59 -4.02
C LEU A 149 -5.34 -6.20 -2.68
N SER A 150 -6.04 -5.40 -1.91
CA SER A 150 -5.77 -5.20 -0.49
C SER A 150 -7.07 -5.43 0.28
N MET A 151 -7.02 -6.28 1.30
CA MET A 151 -8.18 -6.58 2.12
C MET A 151 -7.80 -6.83 3.58
N ASP A 152 -8.61 -6.30 4.48
CA ASP A 152 -8.59 -6.66 5.88
C ASP A 152 -9.24 -8.03 6.07
N SER A 153 -8.56 -8.89 6.80
CA SER A 153 -9.00 -10.27 7.03
C SER A 153 -10.27 -10.38 7.88
N GLU A 154 -10.64 -9.36 8.65
CA GLU A 154 -11.88 -9.34 9.42
C GLU A 154 -13.13 -9.03 8.58
N GLY A 155 -12.92 -8.49 7.37
CA GLY A 155 -13.99 -8.22 6.42
C GLY A 155 -14.49 -6.77 6.43
N THR A 156 -13.83 -5.88 7.18
CA THR A 156 -14.12 -4.44 7.23
C THR A 156 -12.82 -3.66 7.25
N ASP A 157 -12.68 -2.69 6.35
CA ASP A 157 -11.53 -1.80 6.28
C ASP A 157 -11.96 -0.38 6.64
N GLY A 158 -11.38 0.13 7.72
CA GLY A 158 -11.73 1.44 8.29
C GLY A 158 -13.17 1.51 8.79
N THR A 159 -13.90 2.55 8.37
CA THR A 159 -15.29 2.81 8.79
C THR A 159 -16.33 2.30 7.79
N THR A 160 -15.95 1.38 6.91
CA THR A 160 -16.77 0.93 5.78
C THR A 160 -17.17 -0.54 5.91
N PRO A 161 -18.22 -1.00 5.21
CA PRO A 161 -18.54 -2.41 5.13
C PRO A 161 -17.66 -3.20 4.17
N ALA A 162 -16.73 -2.53 3.48
CA ALA A 162 -15.80 -3.15 2.56
C ALA A 162 -14.64 -3.79 3.32
N ALA A 163 -14.24 -4.98 2.92
CA ALA A 163 -13.00 -5.58 3.37
C ALA A 163 -11.77 -4.87 2.79
N GLY A 164 -11.93 -4.19 1.65
CA GLY A 164 -10.85 -3.50 0.97
C GLY A 164 -11.20 -3.14 -0.47
N GLY A 165 -10.19 -3.12 -1.34
CA GLY A 165 -10.33 -2.81 -2.75
C GLY A 165 -9.49 -3.70 -3.67
N LEU A 166 -9.91 -3.79 -4.93
CA LEU A 166 -9.16 -4.44 -6.01
C LEU A 166 -9.05 -3.46 -7.17
N THR A 167 -7.85 -3.02 -7.48
CA THR A 167 -7.59 -2.11 -8.60
C THR A 167 -6.55 -2.69 -9.54
N ASP A 168 -6.54 -2.20 -10.77
CA ASP A 168 -5.57 -2.59 -11.77
C ASP A 168 -5.02 -1.41 -12.58
N SER A 169 -4.24 -1.69 -13.59
CA SER A 169 -3.66 -0.68 -14.48
C SER A 169 -4.67 0.06 -15.35
N GLN A 170 -5.94 -0.35 -15.36
CA GLN A 170 -7.04 0.30 -16.09
C GLN A 170 -7.95 1.13 -15.17
N SER A 171 -7.84 0.94 -13.84
CA SER A 171 -8.75 1.58 -12.88
C SER A 171 -8.72 3.11 -12.96
N LEU A 172 -7.54 3.73 -13.22
CA LEU A 172 -7.50 5.18 -13.42
C LEU A 172 -8.29 5.62 -14.65
N ARG A 173 -8.14 4.92 -15.77
CA ARG A 173 -8.90 5.21 -16.98
C ARG A 173 -10.40 5.01 -16.77
N ALA A 174 -10.78 3.94 -16.09
CA ALA A 174 -12.18 3.69 -15.72
C ALA A 174 -12.74 4.81 -14.83
N ALA A 175 -11.91 5.34 -13.91
CA ALA A 175 -12.28 6.48 -13.08
C ALA A 175 -12.52 7.76 -13.90
N GLU A 176 -11.64 8.07 -14.84
CA GLU A 176 -11.80 9.20 -15.77
C GLU A 176 -13.11 9.07 -16.59
N GLU A 177 -13.39 7.89 -17.14
CA GLU A 177 -14.61 7.59 -17.89
C GLU A 177 -15.87 7.69 -17.01
N ALA A 178 -15.79 7.31 -15.73
CA ALA A 178 -16.88 7.40 -14.75
C ALA A 178 -17.02 8.78 -14.10
N GLY A 179 -16.09 9.71 -14.34
CA GLY A 179 -16.06 11.03 -13.70
C GLY A 179 -15.65 10.99 -12.23
N VAL A 180 -14.91 9.97 -11.82
CA VAL A 180 -14.37 9.80 -10.46
C VAL A 180 -12.96 10.41 -10.38
N ASP A 181 -12.77 11.41 -9.53
CA ASP A 181 -11.46 12.00 -9.26
C ASP A 181 -10.76 11.22 -8.12
N ILE A 182 -9.90 10.26 -8.48
CA ILE A 182 -9.12 9.46 -7.52
C ILE A 182 -8.20 10.36 -6.67
N HIS A 183 -7.64 11.43 -7.24
CA HIS A 183 -6.79 12.34 -6.47
C HIS A 183 -7.59 13.09 -5.39
N ALA A 184 -8.81 13.52 -5.72
CA ALA A 184 -9.69 14.15 -4.74
C ALA A 184 -10.14 13.13 -3.67
N ALA A 185 -10.46 11.89 -4.07
CA ALA A 185 -10.84 10.83 -3.16
C ALA A 185 -9.72 10.52 -2.14
N LEU A 186 -8.48 10.40 -2.59
CA LEU A 186 -7.33 10.18 -1.69
C LEU A 186 -7.12 11.38 -0.75
N ARG A 187 -7.16 12.62 -1.25
CA ARG A 187 -7.00 13.80 -0.39
C ARG A 187 -8.12 13.96 0.63
N GLY A 188 -9.31 13.49 0.29
CA GLY A 188 -10.51 13.61 1.13
C GLY A 188 -10.86 12.35 1.90
N HIS A 189 -10.01 11.32 1.88
CA HIS A 189 -10.24 10.04 2.54
C HIS A 189 -11.60 9.41 2.16
N ALA A 190 -11.94 9.47 0.86
CA ALA A 190 -13.20 9.00 0.27
C ALA A 190 -12.97 7.78 -0.64
N SER A 191 -12.09 6.88 -0.21
CA SER A 191 -11.69 5.71 -1.02
C SER A 191 -12.83 4.73 -1.23
N TYR A 192 -13.73 4.59 -0.27
CA TYR A 192 -14.89 3.72 -0.38
C TYR A 192 -15.86 4.16 -1.48
N GLU A 193 -16.18 5.44 -1.52
CA GLU A 193 -17.05 6.01 -2.54
C GLU A 193 -16.44 5.87 -3.94
N ALA A 194 -15.13 6.14 -4.06
CA ALA A 194 -14.44 6.00 -5.33
C ALA A 194 -14.41 4.55 -5.82
N LEU A 195 -13.99 3.60 -5.00
CA LEU A 195 -13.97 2.16 -5.35
C LEU A 195 -15.37 1.63 -5.62
N THR A 196 -16.38 2.06 -4.87
CA THR A 196 -17.77 1.65 -5.09
C THR A 196 -18.27 2.14 -6.44
N ALA A 197 -17.99 3.37 -6.82
CA ALA A 197 -18.36 3.93 -8.13
C ALA A 197 -17.68 3.20 -9.30
N LEU A 198 -16.51 2.64 -9.08
CA LEU A 198 -15.77 1.84 -10.07
C LEU A 198 -16.17 0.36 -10.09
N GLY A 199 -16.86 -0.13 -9.07
CA GLY A 199 -17.14 -1.56 -8.90
C GLY A 199 -15.94 -2.35 -8.37
N ASP A 200 -14.94 -1.68 -7.83
CA ASP A 200 -13.66 -2.23 -7.38
C ASP A 200 -13.64 -2.50 -5.85
N THR A 201 -14.78 -2.34 -5.18
CA THR A 201 -14.94 -2.61 -3.75
C THR A 201 -15.01 -4.10 -3.47
N VAL A 202 -14.24 -4.58 -2.50
CA VAL A 202 -14.27 -5.98 -2.06
C VAL A 202 -15.17 -6.11 -0.84
N LEU A 203 -16.23 -6.91 -0.96
CA LEU A 203 -17.21 -7.15 0.10
C LEU A 203 -17.20 -8.64 0.47
N THR A 204 -16.80 -8.95 1.70
CA THR A 204 -16.79 -10.33 2.24
C THR A 204 -17.83 -10.53 3.34
N GLY A 205 -18.25 -9.45 3.98
CA GLY A 205 -18.90 -9.48 5.29
C GLY A 205 -17.92 -9.91 6.39
N ASN A 206 -18.39 -10.00 7.61
CA ASN A 206 -17.56 -10.40 8.74
C ASN A 206 -17.07 -11.85 8.57
N THR A 207 -15.76 -12.07 8.64
CA THR A 207 -15.13 -13.38 8.44
C THR A 207 -14.98 -14.18 9.74
N GLY A 208 -15.11 -13.52 10.90
CA GLY A 208 -14.90 -14.14 12.21
C GLY A 208 -13.43 -14.33 12.61
N THR A 209 -12.51 -13.77 11.84
CA THR A 209 -11.07 -13.75 12.18
C THR A 209 -10.50 -12.35 12.00
N ASN A 210 -9.35 -12.07 12.60
CA ASN A 210 -8.55 -10.87 12.33
C ASN A 210 -7.07 -11.26 12.35
N LEU A 211 -6.44 -11.16 11.17
CA LEU A 211 -5.03 -11.39 10.91
C LEU A 211 -4.42 -10.17 10.19
N CYS A 212 -4.94 -8.97 10.47
CA CYS A 212 -4.62 -7.73 9.76
C CYS A 212 -4.87 -7.83 8.24
N ASP A 213 -4.14 -7.04 7.45
CA ASP A 213 -4.32 -6.96 6.01
C ASP A 213 -3.60 -8.07 5.24
N LEU A 214 -4.17 -8.45 4.12
CA LEU A 214 -3.52 -9.24 3.07
C LEU A 214 -3.51 -8.44 1.78
N HIS A 215 -2.31 -8.25 1.23
CA HIS A 215 -2.08 -7.58 -0.04
C HIS A 215 -1.58 -8.59 -1.08
N ILE A 216 -2.24 -8.65 -2.22
CA ILE A 216 -1.94 -9.58 -3.32
C ILE A 216 -1.71 -8.78 -4.59
N LEU A 217 -0.44 -8.66 -4.99
CA LEU A 217 -0.04 -8.00 -6.22
C LEU A 217 0.18 -9.04 -7.32
N TYR A 218 -0.66 -9.03 -8.34
CA TYR A 218 -0.49 -9.84 -9.54
C TYR A 218 0.27 -9.07 -10.61
N VAL A 219 1.28 -9.70 -11.18
CA VAL A 219 2.08 -9.15 -12.28
C VAL A 219 2.11 -10.15 -13.44
N PRO A 220 1.42 -9.87 -14.55
CA PRO A 220 1.41 -10.74 -15.73
C PRO A 220 2.72 -10.66 -16.49
N ALA A 221 3.03 -11.70 -17.24
CA ALA A 221 4.03 -11.62 -18.29
C ALA A 221 3.52 -10.68 -19.41
N LEU A 222 4.37 -9.78 -19.85
CA LEU A 222 4.08 -9.01 -21.06
C LEU A 222 4.20 -9.91 -22.28
N PRO A 223 3.34 -9.73 -23.30
CA PRO A 223 3.56 -10.42 -24.58
C PRO A 223 4.96 -10.06 -25.10
N GLU A 224 5.69 -11.06 -25.58
CA GLU A 224 6.99 -10.81 -26.21
C GLU A 224 6.82 -9.72 -27.27
N LYS A 225 7.52 -8.60 -27.09
CA LYS A 225 7.62 -7.61 -28.17
C LYS A 225 8.27 -8.32 -29.33
N LYS A 226 7.49 -8.71 -30.34
CA LYS A 226 8.06 -9.08 -31.64
C LYS A 226 8.97 -7.94 -32.03
N ALA A 227 10.24 -8.24 -32.18
CA ALA A 227 11.25 -7.28 -32.56
C ALA A 227 10.99 -6.83 -34.02
N ALA A 228 10.04 -5.93 -34.21
CA ALA A 228 9.64 -5.31 -35.46
C ALA A 228 9.54 -3.80 -35.25
N GLY A 229 10.64 -3.21 -34.88
CA GLY A 229 10.82 -1.77 -34.86
C GLY A 229 12.16 -1.42 -35.54
N PRO A 230 12.33 -0.21 -36.05
CA PRO A 230 13.62 0.23 -36.55
C PRO A 230 14.68 0.03 -35.45
N ARG A 231 15.76 -0.65 -35.84
CA ARG A 231 16.91 -0.82 -34.95
C ARG A 231 17.81 0.39 -35.10
N ILE A 232 18.27 0.91 -33.98
CA ILE A 232 19.35 1.90 -34.00
C ILE A 232 20.56 1.24 -34.64
N GLN A 233 21.02 1.77 -35.77
CA GLN A 233 22.17 1.28 -36.50
C GLN A 233 23.48 1.87 -35.96
N SER A 234 23.41 3.12 -35.53
CA SER A 234 24.56 3.80 -34.92
C SER A 234 24.14 4.94 -34.03
N VAL A 235 25.02 5.25 -33.08
CA VAL A 235 24.90 6.41 -32.20
C VAL A 235 26.20 7.18 -32.28
N HIS A 236 26.14 8.42 -32.74
CA HIS A 236 27.29 9.33 -32.77
C HIS A 236 27.07 10.44 -31.76
N ALA A 237 27.97 10.53 -30.79
CA ALA A 237 27.99 11.61 -29.82
C ALA A 237 29.15 12.56 -30.15
N ARG A 238 28.90 13.86 -30.13
CA ARG A 238 29.93 14.89 -30.31
C ARG A 238 29.76 16.01 -29.29
N GLN A 239 30.87 16.57 -28.87
CA GLN A 239 30.86 17.78 -28.07
C GLN A 239 30.57 19.00 -28.96
N ILE A 240 29.59 19.78 -28.55
CA ILE A 240 29.26 21.08 -29.16
C ILE A 240 29.32 22.16 -28.12
N ILE A 241 29.24 23.41 -28.55
CA ILE A 241 29.19 24.57 -27.66
C ILE A 241 27.82 25.22 -27.78
N ASP A 242 27.13 25.51 -26.68
CA ASP A 242 25.88 26.25 -26.68
C ASP A 242 26.10 27.75 -26.96
N CYS A 243 25.01 28.51 -27.09
CA CYS A 243 25.03 29.95 -27.33
C CYS A 243 25.70 30.77 -26.23
N LYS A 244 26.04 30.15 -25.10
CA LYS A 244 26.78 30.74 -23.98
C LYS A 244 28.18 30.20 -23.82
N CYS A 245 28.71 29.55 -24.87
CA CYS A 245 30.05 28.92 -24.93
C CYS A 245 30.25 27.82 -23.86
N ARG A 246 29.20 27.13 -23.44
CA ARG A 246 29.30 25.99 -22.53
C ARG A 246 29.36 24.68 -23.31
N PRO A 247 30.17 23.71 -22.87
CA PRO A 247 30.21 22.41 -23.52
C PRO A 247 28.88 21.66 -23.33
N MET A 248 28.35 21.12 -24.43
CA MET A 248 27.19 20.26 -24.49
C MET A 248 27.51 19.00 -25.30
N VAL A 249 26.66 17.99 -25.19
CA VAL A 249 26.75 16.78 -26.00
C VAL A 249 25.57 16.76 -26.97
N GLU A 250 25.86 16.66 -28.25
CA GLU A 250 24.87 16.35 -29.29
C GLU A 250 24.96 14.88 -29.63
N VAL A 251 23.82 14.22 -29.78
CA VAL A 251 23.73 12.78 -30.10
C VAL A 251 22.85 12.59 -31.33
N ASP A 252 23.44 12.05 -32.36
CA ASP A 252 22.72 11.57 -33.53
C ASP A 252 22.42 10.08 -33.38
N VAL A 253 21.17 9.69 -33.58
CA VAL A 253 20.72 8.30 -33.53
C VAL A 253 20.21 7.95 -34.94
N ILE A 254 20.82 6.97 -35.57
CA ILE A 254 20.49 6.50 -36.94
C ILE A 254 19.96 5.07 -36.84
#